data_fa6da64867c087ac2554bda81048e74c
#
_entry.id   fa6da64867c087ac2554bda81048e74c
#
_cell.length_a   1.000
_cell.length_b   1.000
_cell.length_c   1.000
_cell.angle_alpha   90.00
_cell.angle_beta   90.00
_cell.angle_gamma   90.00
#
_symmetry.space_group_name_H-M   'P 1'
#
loop_
_entity.id
_entity.type
_entity.pdbx_description
1 polymer ?
#
loop_
_entity_poly.entity_id
_entity_poly.type
_entity_poly.pdbx_seq_one_letter_code
_entity_poly.pdbx_strand_id
1 'polypeptide(L)'
;MSTNPVDPAAVRRVLLIRPRFLGDICLTLPTLDAMRAACPGARVAYLVEREAAPLLAHDPRVDELIVAERGSGAAQALALIGRLRRFAPDLAIDFFCNPRTALWTFGSGARVRVGYPNKGWRSALYTHHARPRTLSAIGFHLASLAALGWSAPEPGVPRLEIGDAPRAEARSALRALGIPDDAILLGLHPGARWMTRRWAPERFAELGRRFLDQFRRGVVIVSGGPGEDDVVGAVTAALPPARTRTVIGWPIARFFAYQARCAAFVCGDTGPLHTAVAAGARTLALMSRNRPSMFFPYEESALRRAYYARAECSPCHRDTCADLRCLERLTVDGAWAHLERLLEGAGVLAA
;
A
#
# COMPACT_ATOMS: atom_id res chain seq x y z
N MET A 1 -11.54 10.50 29.46
CA MET A 1 -12.84 11.03 29.08
C MET A 1 -13.54 9.92 28.34
N SER A 2 -14.64 9.39 28.88
CA SER A 2 -15.48 8.40 28.23
C SER A 2 -16.20 9.10 27.07
N THR A 3 -15.85 8.77 25.84
CA THR A 3 -16.62 9.21 24.68
C THR A 3 -17.88 8.36 24.62
N ASN A 4 -19.05 8.98 24.51
CA ASN A 4 -20.28 8.25 24.29
C ASN A 4 -20.17 7.44 22.98
N PRO A 5 -20.58 6.17 22.98
CA PRO A 5 -20.63 5.38 21.75
C PRO A 5 -21.46 6.10 20.67
N VAL A 6 -20.98 6.01 19.44
CA VAL A 6 -21.67 6.56 18.27
C VAL A 6 -22.58 5.47 17.71
N ASP A 7 -23.87 5.76 17.57
CA ASP A 7 -24.81 4.85 16.92
C ASP A 7 -24.50 4.76 15.40
N PRO A 8 -24.08 3.60 14.87
CA PRO A 8 -23.80 3.44 13.45
C PRO A 8 -25.01 3.76 12.57
N ALA A 9 -26.23 3.47 13.05
CA ALA A 9 -27.46 3.72 12.30
C ALA A 9 -27.79 5.23 12.12
N ALA A 10 -27.21 6.07 12.99
CA ALA A 10 -27.34 7.53 12.88
C ALA A 10 -26.34 8.16 11.91
N VAL A 11 -25.31 7.43 11.46
CA VAL A 11 -24.28 7.94 10.55
C VAL A 11 -24.77 7.85 9.11
N ARG A 12 -24.89 8.98 8.43
CA ARG A 12 -25.32 9.07 7.03
C ARG A 12 -24.20 9.42 6.07
N ARG A 13 -23.19 10.16 6.51
CA ARG A 13 -22.06 10.61 5.69
C ARG A 13 -20.76 10.50 6.45
N VAL A 14 -19.83 9.74 5.88
CA VAL A 14 -18.51 9.46 6.45
C VAL A 14 -17.44 10.09 5.57
N LEU A 15 -16.50 10.81 6.19
CA LEU A 15 -15.30 11.33 5.56
C LEU A 15 -14.08 10.60 6.08
N LEU A 16 -13.38 9.88 5.22
CA LEU A 16 -12.10 9.24 5.51
C LEU A 16 -10.96 10.11 4.96
N ILE A 17 -9.92 10.32 5.74
CA ILE A 17 -8.81 11.21 5.38
C ILE A 17 -7.49 10.47 5.50
N ARG A 18 -6.88 10.11 4.36
CA ARG A 18 -5.51 9.59 4.27
C ARG A 18 -4.87 10.13 2.98
N PRO A 19 -4.26 11.34 2.99
CA PRO A 19 -3.80 12.00 1.77
C PRO A 19 -2.74 11.22 1.02
N ARG A 20 -1.85 10.53 1.74
CA ARG A 20 -0.65 9.81 1.25
C ARG A 20 -0.14 8.87 2.36
N PHE A 21 0.74 7.97 2.17
CA PHE A 21 1.39 7.44 0.99
C PHE A 21 0.57 6.27 0.44
N LEU A 22 0.86 5.79 -0.79
CA LEU A 22 0.07 4.73 -1.45
C LEU A 22 -0.09 3.48 -0.58
N GLY A 23 1.03 2.97 -0.04
CA GLY A 23 1.00 1.81 0.84
C GLY A 23 0.18 2.03 2.10
N ASP A 24 0.29 3.22 2.71
CA ASP A 24 -0.48 3.55 3.91
C ASP A 24 -1.98 3.68 3.62
N ILE A 25 -2.37 4.16 2.42
CA ILE A 25 -3.78 4.17 2.00
C ILE A 25 -4.29 2.73 1.89
N CYS A 26 -3.52 1.82 1.27
CA CYS A 26 -3.88 0.40 1.21
C CYS A 26 -4.14 -0.18 2.61
N LEU A 27 -3.30 0.18 3.60
CA LEU A 27 -3.44 -0.30 4.98
C LEU A 27 -4.71 0.22 5.69
N THR A 28 -5.38 1.26 5.16
CA THR A 28 -6.67 1.74 5.69
C THR A 28 -7.88 1.05 5.05
N LEU A 29 -7.71 0.34 3.93
CA LEU A 29 -8.84 -0.28 3.20
C LEU A 29 -9.64 -1.29 4.03
N PRO A 30 -9.03 -2.10 4.91
CA PRO A 30 -9.80 -2.95 5.83
C PRO A 30 -10.69 -2.14 6.79
N THR A 31 -10.29 -0.91 7.14
CA THR A 31 -11.16 -0.01 7.93
C THR A 31 -12.33 0.52 7.09
N LEU A 32 -12.13 0.74 5.79
CA LEU A 32 -13.20 1.09 4.86
C LEU A 32 -14.22 -0.05 4.71
N ASP A 33 -13.75 -1.32 4.62
CA ASP A 33 -14.64 -2.50 4.61
C ASP A 33 -15.48 -2.56 5.88
N ALA A 34 -14.84 -2.43 7.04
CA ALA A 34 -15.51 -2.47 8.33
C ALA A 34 -16.49 -1.29 8.52
N MET A 35 -16.14 -0.12 8.00
CA MET A 35 -17.02 1.06 7.98
C MET A 35 -18.27 0.81 7.14
N ARG A 36 -18.12 0.22 5.96
CA ARG A 36 -19.26 -0.16 5.11
C ARG A 36 -20.16 -1.20 5.76
N ALA A 37 -19.57 -2.16 6.47
CA ALA A 37 -20.34 -3.17 7.22
C ALA A 37 -21.11 -2.54 8.38
N ALA A 38 -20.52 -1.59 9.11
CA ALA A 38 -21.17 -0.91 10.22
C ALA A 38 -22.25 0.09 9.78
N CYS A 39 -22.05 0.79 8.66
CA CYS A 39 -22.92 1.83 8.16
C CYS A 39 -23.24 1.60 6.66
N PRO A 40 -23.99 0.55 6.29
CA PRO A 40 -24.19 0.14 4.89
C PRO A 40 -24.89 1.20 4.04
N GLY A 41 -25.74 2.03 4.65
CA GLY A 41 -26.46 3.12 3.96
C GLY A 41 -25.74 4.47 3.95
N ALA A 42 -24.56 4.59 4.57
CA ALA A 42 -23.83 5.86 4.62
C ALA A 42 -23.13 6.15 3.29
N ARG A 43 -23.15 7.43 2.86
CA ARG A 43 -22.26 7.90 1.80
C ARG A 43 -20.86 8.07 2.34
N VAL A 44 -19.86 7.50 1.67
CA VAL A 44 -18.46 7.59 2.05
C VAL A 44 -17.70 8.48 1.08
N ALA A 45 -17.13 9.57 1.58
CA ALA A 45 -16.12 10.33 0.88
C ALA A 45 -14.72 9.92 1.36
N TYR A 46 -13.76 9.80 0.46
CA TYR A 46 -12.38 9.55 0.79
C TYR A 46 -11.49 10.69 0.28
N LEU A 47 -10.73 11.32 1.17
CA LEU A 47 -9.81 12.40 0.83
C LEU A 47 -8.40 11.88 0.65
N VAL A 48 -7.85 12.09 -0.55
CA VAL A 48 -6.48 11.76 -0.95
C VAL A 48 -5.78 12.93 -1.64
N GLU A 49 -4.46 12.92 -1.70
CA GLU A 49 -3.70 13.80 -2.61
C GLU A 49 -3.81 13.28 -4.07
N ARG A 50 -3.61 14.18 -5.05
CA ARG A 50 -3.77 13.91 -6.49
C ARG A 50 -3.03 12.65 -6.95
N GLU A 51 -1.81 12.47 -6.49
CA GLU A 51 -0.97 11.34 -6.86
C GLU A 51 -1.55 9.99 -6.42
N ALA A 52 -2.34 9.99 -5.35
CA ALA A 52 -2.96 8.78 -4.82
C ALA A 52 -4.39 8.55 -5.31
N ALA A 53 -5.01 9.53 -5.96
CA ALA A 53 -6.39 9.43 -6.43
C ALA A 53 -6.67 8.20 -7.31
N PRO A 54 -5.76 7.79 -8.23
CA PRO A 54 -5.98 6.60 -9.05
C PRO A 54 -6.11 5.30 -8.27
N LEU A 55 -5.66 5.26 -6.99
CA LEU A 55 -5.78 4.09 -6.14
C LEU A 55 -7.25 3.75 -5.83
N LEU A 56 -8.10 4.76 -5.69
CA LEU A 56 -9.48 4.63 -5.25
C LEU A 56 -10.50 5.03 -6.33
N ALA A 57 -10.03 5.37 -7.53
CA ALA A 57 -10.88 5.91 -8.60
C ALA A 57 -11.99 4.95 -9.05
N HIS A 58 -11.78 3.65 -8.89
CA HIS A 58 -12.75 2.60 -9.28
C HIS A 58 -13.30 1.83 -8.08
N ASP A 59 -13.05 2.31 -6.85
CA ASP A 59 -13.46 1.60 -5.65
C ASP A 59 -14.95 1.85 -5.35
N PRO A 60 -15.83 0.84 -5.49
CA PRO A 60 -17.28 1.02 -5.28
C PRO A 60 -17.64 1.31 -3.82
N ARG A 61 -16.69 1.13 -2.89
CA ARG A 61 -16.87 1.48 -1.48
C ARG A 61 -16.76 2.98 -1.22
N VAL A 62 -16.27 3.76 -2.20
CA VAL A 62 -16.07 5.21 -2.12
C VAL A 62 -17.07 5.91 -3.04
N ASP A 63 -18.07 6.60 -2.47
CA ASP A 63 -19.09 7.32 -3.25
C ASP A 63 -18.57 8.66 -3.77
N GLU A 64 -17.61 9.28 -3.07
CA GLU A 64 -16.99 10.54 -3.49
C GLU A 64 -15.49 10.56 -3.19
N LEU A 65 -14.70 10.70 -4.25
CA LEU A 65 -13.25 10.89 -4.10
C LEU A 65 -12.93 12.39 -4.05
N ILE A 66 -12.45 12.85 -2.88
CA ILE A 66 -12.06 14.24 -2.67
C ILE A 66 -10.55 14.36 -2.85
N VAL A 67 -10.14 15.08 -3.90
CA VAL A 67 -8.72 15.25 -4.23
C VAL A 67 -8.21 16.56 -3.65
N ALA A 68 -7.14 16.48 -2.86
CA ALA A 68 -6.40 17.62 -2.32
C ALA A 68 -5.10 17.84 -3.11
N GLU A 69 -4.77 19.12 -3.37
CA GLU A 69 -3.51 19.48 -4.01
C GLU A 69 -2.39 19.58 -2.97
N ARG A 70 -1.24 19.02 -3.30
CA ARG A 70 -0.04 19.12 -2.45
C ARG A 70 0.58 20.50 -2.60
N GLY A 71 0.99 21.10 -1.48
CA GLY A 71 1.61 22.43 -1.49
C GLY A 71 0.65 23.58 -1.79
N SER A 72 -0.67 23.33 -1.72
CA SER A 72 -1.70 24.34 -1.95
C SER A 72 -1.65 25.49 -0.95
N GLY A 73 -1.84 26.72 -1.44
CA GLY A 73 -1.93 27.93 -0.62
C GLY A 73 -3.24 28.01 0.17
N ALA A 74 -3.38 29.09 0.96
CA ALA A 74 -4.53 29.29 1.85
C ALA A 74 -5.87 29.28 1.13
N ALA A 75 -5.96 29.89 -0.06
CA ALA A 75 -7.20 29.93 -0.85
C ALA A 75 -7.68 28.53 -1.25
N GLN A 76 -6.77 27.67 -1.69
CA GLN A 76 -7.08 26.27 -2.07
C GLN A 76 -7.45 25.45 -0.83
N ALA A 77 -6.78 25.68 0.31
CA ALA A 77 -7.14 25.04 1.58
C ALA A 77 -8.57 25.42 2.02
N LEU A 78 -8.94 26.69 1.89
CA LEU A 78 -10.32 27.17 2.17
C LEU A 78 -11.33 26.59 1.21
N ALA A 79 -11.02 26.52 -0.09
CA ALA A 79 -11.87 25.90 -1.10
C ALA A 79 -12.11 24.41 -0.80
N LEU A 80 -11.07 23.69 -0.38
CA LEU A 80 -11.18 22.30 0.06
C LEU A 80 -12.10 22.17 1.28
N ILE A 81 -11.89 23.00 2.31
CA ILE A 81 -12.77 23.03 3.49
C ILE A 81 -14.22 23.30 3.08
N GLY A 82 -14.44 24.24 2.16
CA GLY A 82 -15.77 24.51 1.59
C GLY A 82 -16.40 23.28 0.91
N ARG A 83 -15.59 22.48 0.19
CA ARG A 83 -16.03 21.21 -0.39
C ARG A 83 -16.38 20.18 0.69
N LEU A 84 -15.55 20.05 1.73
CA LEU A 84 -15.79 19.14 2.84
C LEU A 84 -17.09 19.52 3.59
N ARG A 85 -17.33 20.81 3.80
CA ARG A 85 -18.58 21.31 4.42
C ARG A 85 -19.81 21.03 3.56
N ARG A 86 -19.71 21.13 2.23
CA ARG A 86 -20.82 20.77 1.32
C ARG A 86 -21.13 19.27 1.35
N PHE A 87 -20.12 18.42 1.51
CA PHE A 87 -20.34 16.99 1.76
C PHE A 87 -21.07 16.77 3.09
N ALA A 88 -20.90 17.67 4.08
CA ALA A 88 -21.53 17.69 5.41
C ALA A 88 -21.38 16.34 6.15
N PRO A 89 -20.18 15.87 6.46
CA PRO A 89 -19.98 14.60 7.12
C PRO A 89 -20.51 14.61 8.54
N ASP A 90 -21.17 13.52 8.95
CA ASP A 90 -21.54 13.27 10.35
C ASP A 90 -20.33 12.79 11.14
N LEU A 91 -19.51 11.95 10.48
CA LEU A 91 -18.31 11.32 10.99
C LEU A 91 -17.13 11.62 10.07
N ALA A 92 -16.01 12.07 10.65
CA ALA A 92 -14.72 12.17 9.96
C ALA A 92 -13.65 11.38 10.69
N ILE A 93 -12.88 10.56 9.95
CA ILE A 93 -11.76 9.78 10.49
C ILE A 93 -10.48 10.24 9.79
N ASP A 94 -9.55 10.81 10.56
CA ASP A 94 -8.24 11.24 10.09
C ASP A 94 -7.19 10.19 10.45
N PHE A 95 -6.77 9.41 9.46
CA PHE A 95 -5.73 8.39 9.61
C PHE A 95 -4.30 8.97 9.56
N PHE A 96 -4.15 10.25 9.26
CA PHE A 96 -2.84 10.88 9.10
C PHE A 96 -2.47 11.80 10.28
N CYS A 97 -3.42 12.58 10.75
CA CYS A 97 -3.30 13.47 11.92
C CYS A 97 -2.11 14.44 11.87
N ASN A 98 -1.73 14.95 10.69
CA ASN A 98 -0.79 16.05 10.59
C ASN A 98 -1.52 17.40 10.79
N PRO A 99 -0.82 18.54 10.92
CA PRO A 99 -1.48 19.84 11.13
C PRO A 99 -2.53 20.15 10.07
N ARG A 100 -2.25 19.87 8.81
CA ARG A 100 -3.14 20.17 7.67
C ARG A 100 -4.40 19.31 7.69
N THR A 101 -4.27 17.98 7.88
CA THR A 101 -5.42 17.09 7.94
C THR A 101 -6.28 17.30 9.16
N ALA A 102 -5.67 17.63 10.32
CA ALA A 102 -6.41 17.96 11.52
C ALA A 102 -7.29 19.22 11.33
N LEU A 103 -6.75 20.24 10.64
CA LEU A 103 -7.52 21.44 10.29
C LEU A 103 -8.63 21.14 9.26
N TRP A 104 -8.39 20.27 8.29
CA TRP A 104 -9.42 19.83 7.35
C TRP A 104 -10.53 19.05 8.05
N THR A 105 -10.15 18.15 8.96
CA THR A 105 -11.11 17.36 9.76
C THR A 105 -11.99 18.27 10.62
N PHE A 106 -11.38 19.22 11.31
CA PHE A 106 -12.13 20.22 12.10
C PHE A 106 -12.99 21.12 11.21
N GLY A 107 -12.39 21.65 10.13
CA GLY A 107 -13.05 22.55 9.17
C GLY A 107 -14.19 21.89 8.39
N SER A 108 -14.24 20.56 8.28
CA SER A 108 -15.32 19.81 7.63
C SER A 108 -16.67 20.00 8.31
N GLY A 109 -16.66 20.38 9.61
CA GLY A 109 -17.87 20.54 10.41
C GLY A 109 -18.45 19.21 10.93
N ALA A 110 -17.79 18.08 10.74
CA ALA A 110 -18.21 16.78 11.28
C ALA A 110 -18.41 16.86 12.80
N ARG A 111 -19.54 16.36 13.29
CA ARG A 111 -19.82 16.31 14.73
C ARG A 111 -18.93 15.32 15.44
N VAL A 112 -18.69 14.17 14.82
CA VAL A 112 -17.79 13.13 15.31
C VAL A 112 -16.49 13.18 14.51
N ARG A 113 -15.38 13.42 15.19
CA ARG A 113 -14.04 13.52 14.56
C ARG A 113 -13.09 12.59 15.28
N VAL A 114 -12.60 11.58 14.57
CA VAL A 114 -11.67 10.57 15.09
C VAL A 114 -10.26 10.89 14.64
N GLY A 115 -9.32 10.86 15.56
CA GLY A 115 -7.90 10.96 15.28
C GLY A 115 -7.09 10.26 16.37
N TYR A 116 -5.75 10.33 16.27
CA TYR A 116 -4.87 9.71 17.26
C TYR A 116 -4.51 10.68 18.38
N PRO A 117 -4.40 10.21 19.64
CA PRO A 117 -3.92 11.02 20.76
C PRO A 117 -2.43 11.37 20.58
N ASN A 118 -1.90 12.18 21.47
CA ASN A 118 -0.47 12.54 21.51
C ASN A 118 0.04 13.28 20.27
N LYS A 119 -0.83 14.09 19.65
CA LYS A 119 -0.49 14.95 18.49
C LYS A 119 -0.38 16.43 18.88
N GLY A 120 -0.09 16.71 20.15
CA GLY A 120 -0.04 18.08 20.71
C GLY A 120 -1.40 18.78 20.60
N TRP A 121 -1.39 20.08 20.29
CA TRP A 121 -2.61 20.90 20.15
C TRP A 121 -3.65 20.31 19.18
N ARG A 122 -3.23 19.52 18.18
CA ARG A 122 -4.12 18.89 17.20
C ARG A 122 -5.09 17.89 17.84
N SER A 123 -4.70 17.28 18.96
CA SER A 123 -5.57 16.36 19.68
C SER A 123 -6.89 17.01 20.11
N ALA A 124 -6.90 18.31 20.38
CA ALA A 124 -8.10 19.05 20.75
C ALA A 124 -9.10 19.23 19.60
N LEU A 125 -8.67 19.04 18.34
CA LEU A 125 -9.55 19.13 17.17
C LEU A 125 -10.37 17.86 16.94
N TYR A 126 -10.04 16.75 17.61
CA TYR A 126 -10.76 15.49 17.54
C TYR A 126 -11.67 15.32 18.75
N THR A 127 -12.85 14.76 18.53
CA THR A 127 -13.82 14.43 19.59
C THR A 127 -13.60 13.03 20.18
N HIS A 128 -13.02 12.13 19.35
CA HIS A 128 -12.74 10.75 19.70
C HIS A 128 -11.28 10.42 19.40
N HIS A 129 -10.65 9.62 20.26
CA HIS A 129 -9.23 9.31 20.13
C HIS A 129 -9.03 7.80 19.95
N ALA A 130 -8.57 7.42 18.77
CA ALA A 130 -8.13 6.05 18.50
C ALA A 130 -6.87 5.74 19.31
N ARG A 131 -6.90 4.67 20.08
CA ARG A 131 -5.78 4.21 20.93
C ARG A 131 -5.39 2.78 20.53
N PRO A 132 -4.55 2.63 19.48
CA PRO A 132 -4.13 1.31 19.01
C PRO A 132 -3.40 0.56 20.13
N ARG A 133 -3.74 -0.72 20.29
CA ARG A 133 -3.08 -1.66 21.23
C ARG A 133 -2.27 -2.72 20.49
N THR A 134 -2.01 -2.52 19.20
CA THR A 134 -1.32 -3.45 18.32
C THR A 134 -0.19 -2.75 17.57
N LEU A 135 0.82 -3.52 17.18
CA LEU A 135 1.89 -3.06 16.28
C LEU A 135 1.48 -3.16 14.80
N SER A 136 0.45 -3.94 14.48
CA SER A 136 -0.05 -4.08 13.10
C SER A 136 -0.54 -2.74 12.55
N ALA A 137 -0.03 -2.34 11.39
CA ALA A 137 -0.44 -1.09 10.75
C ALA A 137 -1.94 -1.09 10.36
N ILE A 138 -2.52 -2.24 9.99
CA ILE A 138 -3.96 -2.37 9.75
C ILE A 138 -4.72 -2.24 11.07
N GLY A 139 -4.33 -3.01 12.09
CA GLY A 139 -4.96 -2.94 13.41
C GLY A 139 -4.86 -1.54 14.02
N PHE A 140 -3.77 -0.81 13.71
CA PHE A 140 -3.60 0.58 14.09
C PHE A 140 -4.74 1.46 13.54
N HIS A 141 -5.13 1.27 12.28
CA HIS A 141 -6.21 2.03 11.66
C HIS A 141 -7.60 1.55 12.11
N LEU A 142 -7.78 0.24 12.31
CA LEU A 142 -9.02 -0.34 12.84
C LEU A 142 -9.37 0.17 14.25
N ALA A 143 -8.36 0.59 15.04
CA ALA A 143 -8.60 1.18 16.35
C ALA A 143 -9.45 2.47 16.30
N SER A 144 -9.61 3.10 15.13
CA SER A 144 -10.54 4.22 14.94
C SER A 144 -12.00 3.82 15.14
N LEU A 145 -12.38 2.58 14.81
CA LEU A 145 -13.72 2.04 15.03
C LEU A 145 -13.97 1.79 16.51
N ALA A 146 -12.98 1.24 17.21
CA ALA A 146 -13.06 1.06 18.66
C ALA A 146 -13.23 2.38 19.42
N ALA A 147 -12.67 3.46 18.91
CA ALA A 147 -12.86 4.81 19.46
C ALA A 147 -14.31 5.29 19.35
N LEU A 148 -15.09 4.76 18.43
CA LEU A 148 -16.53 5.03 18.25
C LEU A 148 -17.41 4.11 19.08
N GLY A 149 -16.82 3.15 19.78
CA GLY A 149 -17.57 2.10 20.50
C GLY A 149 -18.00 0.96 19.57
N TRP A 150 -17.48 0.88 18.35
CA TRP A 150 -17.81 -0.16 17.37
C TRP A 150 -16.85 -1.35 17.49
N SER A 151 -17.35 -2.54 17.19
CA SER A 151 -16.48 -3.72 17.08
C SER A 151 -15.51 -3.56 15.93
N ALA A 152 -14.22 -3.65 16.22
CA ALA A 152 -13.19 -3.74 15.19
C ALA A 152 -13.07 -5.21 14.75
N PRO A 153 -13.20 -5.53 13.47
CA PRO A 153 -12.96 -6.88 12.98
C PRO A 153 -11.47 -7.24 13.07
N GLU A 154 -11.16 -8.53 12.94
CA GLU A 154 -9.78 -8.94 12.73
C GLU A 154 -9.19 -8.27 11.48
N PRO A 155 -7.88 -7.94 11.50
CA PRO A 155 -7.22 -7.28 10.38
C PRO A 155 -7.31 -8.09 9.09
N GLY A 156 -8.19 -7.67 8.16
CA GLY A 156 -8.32 -8.28 6.84
C GLY A 156 -7.22 -7.86 5.88
N VAL A 157 -7.14 -8.54 4.73
CA VAL A 157 -6.23 -8.17 3.65
C VAL A 157 -6.85 -7.02 2.84
N PRO A 158 -6.11 -5.93 2.57
CA PRO A 158 -6.63 -4.84 1.76
C PRO A 158 -6.94 -5.32 0.34
N ARG A 159 -7.99 -4.77 -0.28
CA ARG A 159 -8.37 -5.05 -1.66
C ARG A 159 -8.51 -3.73 -2.42
N LEU A 160 -7.97 -3.71 -3.65
CA LEU A 160 -8.13 -2.63 -4.60
C LEU A 160 -9.01 -3.08 -5.77
N GLU A 161 -9.93 -2.20 -6.16
CA GLU A 161 -10.69 -2.36 -7.40
C GLU A 161 -9.96 -1.62 -8.53
N ILE A 162 -9.39 -2.40 -9.45
CA ILE A 162 -8.51 -1.83 -10.50
C ILE A 162 -9.31 -1.24 -11.66
N GLY A 163 -10.50 -1.75 -11.92
CA GLY A 163 -11.30 -1.40 -13.10
C GLY A 163 -10.76 -2.01 -14.42
N ASP A 164 -11.62 -2.02 -15.45
CA ASP A 164 -11.29 -2.66 -16.73
C ASP A 164 -10.34 -1.81 -17.59
N ALA A 165 -10.50 -0.49 -17.57
CA ALA A 165 -9.65 0.41 -18.36
C ALA A 165 -8.16 0.33 -17.97
N PRO A 166 -7.77 0.46 -16.68
CA PRO A 166 -6.38 0.25 -16.27
C PRO A 166 -5.84 -1.15 -16.59
N ARG A 167 -6.68 -2.20 -16.51
CA ARG A 167 -6.28 -3.57 -16.89
C ARG A 167 -6.00 -3.66 -18.39
N ALA A 168 -6.84 -3.04 -19.22
CA ALA A 168 -6.64 -3.00 -20.67
C ALA A 168 -5.39 -2.18 -21.04
N GLU A 169 -5.18 -1.03 -20.39
CA GLU A 169 -3.97 -0.21 -20.57
C GLU A 169 -2.69 -0.97 -20.19
N ALA A 170 -2.69 -1.70 -19.07
CA ALA A 170 -1.55 -2.49 -18.65
C ALA A 170 -1.23 -3.59 -19.68
N ARG A 171 -2.24 -4.33 -20.16
CA ARG A 171 -2.05 -5.33 -21.22
C ARG A 171 -1.49 -4.72 -22.49
N SER A 172 -2.03 -3.60 -22.95
CA SER A 172 -1.54 -2.90 -24.13
C SER A 172 -0.09 -2.45 -23.96
N ALA A 173 0.26 -1.87 -22.81
CA ALA A 173 1.62 -1.43 -22.51
C ALA A 173 2.61 -2.62 -22.44
N LEU A 174 2.21 -3.75 -21.87
CA LEU A 174 3.04 -4.97 -21.85
C LEU A 174 3.29 -5.51 -23.25
N ARG A 175 2.26 -5.55 -24.11
CA ARG A 175 2.40 -5.93 -25.53
C ARG A 175 3.34 -4.97 -26.30
N ALA A 176 3.24 -3.67 -26.03
CA ALA A 176 4.14 -2.67 -26.62
C ALA A 176 5.61 -2.86 -26.21
N LEU A 177 5.86 -3.47 -25.05
CA LEU A 177 7.19 -3.91 -24.62
C LEU A 177 7.63 -5.24 -25.24
N GLY A 178 6.84 -5.83 -26.14
CA GLY A 178 7.12 -7.11 -26.78
C GLY A 178 6.92 -8.31 -25.83
N ILE A 179 6.05 -8.18 -24.84
CA ILE A 179 5.75 -9.25 -23.89
C ILE A 179 4.51 -10.01 -24.39
N PRO A 180 4.61 -11.33 -24.65
CA PRO A 180 3.48 -12.17 -25.02
C PRO A 180 2.41 -12.25 -23.92
N ASP A 181 1.15 -12.44 -24.30
CA ASP A 181 0.05 -12.53 -23.33
C ASP A 181 0.15 -13.77 -22.44
N ASP A 182 0.78 -14.83 -22.92
CA ASP A 182 1.01 -16.09 -22.22
C ASP A 182 2.35 -16.13 -21.45
N ALA A 183 3.10 -15.03 -21.45
CA ALA A 183 4.34 -14.93 -20.70
C ALA A 183 4.10 -15.07 -19.19
N ILE A 184 4.99 -15.78 -18.52
CA ILE A 184 5.04 -15.88 -17.05
C ILE A 184 5.84 -14.68 -16.53
N LEU A 185 5.18 -13.74 -15.85
CA LEU A 185 5.81 -12.50 -15.44
C LEU A 185 6.34 -12.57 -14.00
N LEU A 186 7.62 -12.32 -13.81
CA LEU A 186 8.20 -11.98 -12.51
C LEU A 186 8.39 -10.47 -12.42
N GLY A 187 7.67 -9.80 -11.52
CA GLY A 187 7.90 -8.40 -11.21
C GLY A 187 8.95 -8.25 -10.13
N LEU A 188 10.00 -7.47 -10.38
CA LEU A 188 11.01 -7.07 -9.40
C LEU A 188 10.93 -5.56 -9.17
N HIS A 189 10.88 -5.15 -7.89
CA HIS A 189 10.92 -3.72 -7.52
C HIS A 189 12.05 -3.49 -6.50
N PRO A 190 13.26 -3.19 -6.98
CA PRO A 190 14.44 -3.03 -6.13
C PRO A 190 14.48 -1.70 -5.41
N GLY A 191 13.68 -0.71 -5.87
CA GLY A 191 13.62 0.63 -5.31
C GLY A 191 12.98 0.68 -3.92
N ALA A 192 13.41 1.63 -3.13
CA ALA A 192 12.80 2.02 -1.87
C ALA A 192 13.25 3.43 -1.49
N ARG A 193 12.39 4.17 -0.77
CA ARG A 193 12.74 5.50 -0.27
C ARG A 193 13.97 5.49 0.65
N TRP A 194 14.10 4.45 1.48
CA TRP A 194 15.16 4.34 2.48
C TRP A 194 16.15 3.24 2.12
N MET A 195 17.45 3.52 2.18
CA MET A 195 18.51 2.56 1.86
C MET A 195 18.42 1.28 2.72
N THR A 196 17.96 1.39 3.95
CA THR A 196 17.77 0.27 4.87
C THR A 196 16.66 -0.70 4.46
N ARG A 197 15.96 -0.44 3.35
CA ARG A 197 14.92 -1.29 2.75
C ARG A 197 15.28 -1.74 1.33
N ARG A 198 16.48 -1.37 0.84
CA ARG A 198 16.96 -1.72 -0.51
C ARG A 198 17.81 -2.97 -0.44
N TRP A 199 17.26 -4.10 -0.85
CA TRP A 199 18.06 -5.30 -1.05
C TRP A 199 19.02 -5.08 -2.23
N ALA A 200 20.20 -5.70 -2.20
CA ALA A 200 21.24 -5.46 -3.19
C ALA A 200 20.77 -5.76 -4.63
N PRO A 201 21.03 -4.86 -5.59
CA PRO A 201 20.61 -5.05 -6.99
C PRO A 201 21.11 -6.37 -7.60
N GLU A 202 22.33 -6.79 -7.24
CA GLU A 202 22.95 -8.02 -7.72
C GLU A 202 22.16 -9.26 -7.28
N ARG A 203 21.56 -9.20 -6.09
CA ARG A 203 20.73 -10.28 -5.55
C ARG A 203 19.35 -10.34 -6.20
N PHE A 204 18.76 -9.16 -6.53
CA PHE A 204 17.57 -9.12 -7.37
C PHE A 204 17.84 -9.72 -8.76
N ALA A 205 18.96 -9.37 -9.36
CA ALA A 205 19.36 -9.90 -10.66
C ALA A 205 19.57 -11.41 -10.62
N GLU A 206 20.23 -11.92 -9.57
CA GLU A 206 20.41 -13.37 -9.37
C GLU A 206 19.08 -14.10 -9.21
N LEU A 207 18.16 -13.54 -8.42
CA LEU A 207 16.80 -14.07 -8.27
C LEU A 207 16.07 -14.12 -9.62
N GLY A 208 16.19 -13.04 -10.41
CA GLY A 208 15.63 -12.95 -11.77
C GLY A 208 16.23 -13.96 -12.73
N ARG A 209 17.55 -14.23 -12.68
CA ARG A 209 18.21 -15.25 -13.50
C ARG A 209 17.67 -16.64 -13.19
N ARG A 210 17.59 -17.02 -11.91
CA ARG A 210 17.02 -18.32 -11.48
C ARG A 210 15.59 -18.52 -12.01
N PHE A 211 14.78 -17.47 -11.95
CA PHE A 211 13.45 -17.52 -12.52
C PHE A 211 13.48 -17.75 -14.04
N LEU A 212 14.34 -17.03 -14.77
CA LEU A 212 14.47 -17.20 -16.23
C LEU A 212 15.02 -18.56 -16.63
N ASP A 213 15.89 -19.16 -15.83
CA ASP A 213 16.45 -20.50 -16.07
C ASP A 213 15.37 -21.58 -15.88
N GLN A 214 14.50 -21.41 -14.89
CA GLN A 214 13.43 -22.37 -14.61
C GLN A 214 12.25 -22.24 -15.58
N PHE A 215 11.90 -21.02 -16.00
CA PHE A 215 10.72 -20.78 -16.84
C PHE A 215 11.09 -20.33 -18.26
N ARG A 216 10.94 -21.19 -19.24
CA ARG A 216 11.26 -20.87 -20.66
C ARG A 216 10.43 -19.69 -21.19
N ARG A 217 9.15 -19.59 -20.82
CA ARG A 217 8.27 -18.44 -21.13
C ARG A 217 8.35 -17.31 -20.10
N GLY A 218 9.33 -17.38 -19.19
CA GLY A 218 9.53 -16.38 -18.16
C GLY A 218 10.00 -15.06 -18.74
N VAL A 219 9.43 -13.96 -18.25
CA VAL A 219 9.89 -12.59 -18.49
C VAL A 219 10.02 -11.88 -17.15
N VAL A 220 11.16 -11.25 -16.93
CA VAL A 220 11.41 -10.40 -15.76
C VAL A 220 11.09 -8.96 -16.10
N ILE A 221 10.30 -8.30 -15.27
CA ILE A 221 10.04 -6.87 -15.37
C ILE A 221 10.63 -6.20 -14.13
N VAL A 222 11.65 -5.35 -14.34
CA VAL A 222 12.25 -4.55 -13.29
C VAL A 222 11.55 -3.20 -13.26
N SER A 223 10.91 -2.88 -12.14
CA SER A 223 10.10 -1.67 -12.00
C SER A 223 10.70 -0.70 -10.99
N GLY A 224 10.49 0.60 -11.23
CA GLY A 224 10.92 1.68 -10.35
C GLY A 224 9.96 2.86 -10.35
N GLY A 225 9.97 3.62 -9.26
CA GLY A 225 9.37 4.94 -9.19
C GLY A 225 10.25 6.00 -9.85
N PRO A 226 9.76 7.26 -9.92
CA PRO A 226 10.59 8.38 -10.39
C PRO A 226 11.86 8.52 -9.55
N GLY A 227 13.02 8.61 -10.23
CA GLY A 227 14.33 8.75 -9.58
C GLY A 227 14.96 7.45 -9.07
N GLU A 228 14.42 6.29 -9.48
CA GLU A 228 14.99 4.97 -9.17
C GLU A 228 15.68 4.32 -10.38
N ASP A 229 16.00 5.12 -11.41
CA ASP A 229 16.61 4.67 -12.66
C ASP A 229 17.91 3.91 -12.44
N ASP A 230 18.78 4.38 -11.54
CA ASP A 230 20.09 3.78 -11.27
C ASP A 230 19.94 2.35 -10.71
N VAL A 231 19.10 2.17 -9.71
CA VAL A 231 18.91 0.86 -9.08
C VAL A 231 18.19 -0.12 -10.01
N VAL A 232 17.25 0.37 -10.81
CA VAL A 232 16.56 -0.41 -11.85
C VAL A 232 17.55 -0.81 -12.94
N GLY A 233 18.37 0.15 -13.41
CA GLY A 233 19.41 -0.08 -14.40
C GLY A 233 20.45 -1.12 -13.97
N ALA A 234 20.89 -1.05 -12.71
CA ALA A 234 21.83 -2.02 -12.15
C ALA A 234 21.29 -3.47 -12.17
N VAL A 235 20.01 -3.67 -11.83
CA VAL A 235 19.37 -4.99 -11.91
C VAL A 235 19.20 -5.43 -13.36
N THR A 236 18.71 -4.53 -14.23
CA THR A 236 18.41 -4.85 -15.62
C THR A 236 19.65 -5.22 -16.42
N ALA A 237 20.76 -4.50 -16.21
CA ALA A 237 22.03 -4.74 -16.91
C ALA A 237 22.64 -6.12 -16.62
N ALA A 238 22.33 -6.71 -15.49
CA ALA A 238 22.79 -8.03 -15.08
C ALA A 238 21.86 -9.20 -15.52
N LEU A 239 20.79 -8.90 -16.27
CA LEU A 239 19.80 -9.89 -16.74
C LEU A 239 19.81 -10.02 -18.28
N PRO A 240 19.40 -11.17 -18.83
CA PRO A 240 19.30 -11.38 -20.28
C PRO A 240 18.34 -10.38 -20.94
N PRO A 241 18.78 -9.50 -21.86
CA PRO A 241 17.95 -8.43 -22.43
C PRO A 241 16.77 -8.94 -23.26
N ALA A 242 16.89 -10.14 -23.85
CA ALA A 242 15.82 -10.75 -24.62
C ALA A 242 14.56 -11.02 -23.79
N ARG A 243 14.72 -11.32 -22.48
CA ARG A 243 13.63 -11.69 -21.56
C ARG A 243 13.51 -10.73 -20.36
N THR A 244 14.07 -9.53 -20.46
CA THR A 244 13.99 -8.52 -19.40
C THR A 244 13.41 -7.23 -19.94
N ARG A 245 12.54 -6.60 -19.18
CA ARG A 245 11.94 -5.30 -19.49
C ARG A 245 12.01 -4.38 -18.30
N THR A 246 12.01 -3.09 -18.56
CA THR A 246 12.07 -2.04 -17.55
C THR A 246 10.80 -1.22 -17.57
N VAL A 247 10.27 -0.90 -16.39
CA VAL A 247 9.09 -0.07 -16.20
C VAL A 247 9.37 0.96 -15.11
N ILE A 248 9.51 2.23 -15.50
CA ILE A 248 9.77 3.34 -14.56
C ILE A 248 8.68 4.39 -14.72
N GLY A 249 8.17 4.87 -13.58
CA GLY A 249 7.22 5.99 -13.55
C GLY A 249 5.88 5.74 -14.24
N TRP A 250 5.45 4.49 -14.38
CA TRP A 250 4.13 4.21 -14.95
C TRP A 250 3.02 4.86 -14.11
N PRO A 251 1.93 5.32 -14.78
CA PRO A 251 0.74 5.76 -14.08
C PRO A 251 0.30 4.71 -13.06
N ILE A 252 -0.06 5.17 -11.87
CA ILE A 252 -0.30 4.32 -10.70
C ILE A 252 -1.35 3.23 -10.97
N ALA A 253 -2.47 3.58 -11.63
CA ALA A 253 -3.52 2.61 -11.97
C ALA A 253 -3.01 1.49 -12.90
N ARG A 254 -2.20 1.85 -13.92
CA ARG A 254 -1.54 0.89 -14.81
C ARG A 254 -0.55 0.02 -14.06
N PHE A 255 0.18 0.59 -13.10
CA PHE A 255 1.15 -0.13 -12.28
C PHE A 255 0.48 -1.21 -11.42
N PHE A 256 -0.69 -0.92 -10.80
CA PHE A 256 -1.45 -1.94 -10.05
C PHE A 256 -1.93 -3.07 -10.96
N ALA A 257 -2.45 -2.72 -12.14
CA ALA A 257 -2.93 -3.70 -13.11
C ALA A 257 -1.79 -4.61 -13.59
N TYR A 258 -0.60 -4.05 -13.77
CA TYR A 258 0.62 -4.80 -14.03
C TYR A 258 0.98 -5.73 -12.86
N GLN A 259 0.99 -5.22 -11.63
CA GLN A 259 1.27 -6.05 -10.45
C GLN A 259 0.32 -7.26 -10.36
N ALA A 260 -0.99 -7.03 -10.58
CA ALA A 260 -1.99 -8.09 -10.61
C ALA A 260 -1.78 -9.14 -11.73
N ARG A 261 -1.05 -8.78 -12.81
CA ARG A 261 -0.73 -9.69 -13.94
C ARG A 261 0.50 -10.55 -13.66
N CYS A 262 1.36 -10.16 -12.69
CA CYS A 262 2.55 -10.93 -12.37
C CYS A 262 2.21 -12.28 -11.76
N ALA A 263 2.93 -13.33 -12.17
CA ALA A 263 2.89 -14.63 -11.51
C ALA A 263 3.42 -14.50 -10.07
N ALA A 264 4.43 -13.63 -9.87
CA ALA A 264 4.87 -13.18 -8.57
C ALA A 264 5.47 -11.76 -8.66
N PHE A 265 5.36 -10.98 -7.59
CA PHE A 265 5.95 -9.66 -7.44
C PHE A 265 6.85 -9.62 -6.20
N VAL A 266 8.12 -9.25 -6.37
CA VAL A 266 9.12 -9.23 -5.31
C VAL A 266 9.57 -7.80 -5.05
N CYS A 267 9.51 -7.36 -3.81
CA CYS A 267 9.93 -6.01 -3.41
C CYS A 267 10.36 -5.96 -1.93
N GLY A 268 10.98 -4.87 -1.53
CA GLY A 268 11.22 -4.57 -0.12
C GLY A 268 9.96 -4.08 0.62
N ASP A 269 10.12 -3.68 1.89
CA ASP A 269 9.10 -3.01 2.72
C ASP A 269 8.86 -1.58 2.19
N THR A 270 8.01 -1.45 1.16
CA THR A 270 7.76 -0.21 0.39
C THR A 270 6.28 -0.05 0.03
N GLY A 271 5.90 1.10 -0.53
CA GLY A 271 4.53 1.31 -1.03
C GLY A 271 4.07 0.23 -2.03
N PRO A 272 4.88 -0.14 -3.04
CA PRO A 272 4.61 -1.23 -3.96
C PRO A 272 4.27 -2.58 -3.35
N LEU A 273 4.79 -2.91 -2.16
CA LEU A 273 4.38 -4.10 -1.41
C LEU A 273 2.87 -4.11 -1.14
N HIS A 274 2.38 -3.02 -0.56
CA HIS A 274 0.98 -2.94 -0.14
C HIS A 274 0.03 -2.82 -1.32
N THR A 275 0.45 -2.17 -2.40
CA THR A 275 -0.35 -2.10 -3.62
C THR A 275 -0.41 -3.45 -4.34
N ALA A 276 0.68 -4.22 -4.36
CA ALA A 276 0.70 -5.57 -4.93
C ALA A 276 -0.22 -6.52 -4.16
N VAL A 277 -0.14 -6.52 -2.82
CA VAL A 277 -1.03 -7.32 -1.96
C VAL A 277 -2.48 -6.92 -2.19
N ALA A 278 -2.78 -5.61 -2.21
CA ALA A 278 -4.14 -5.11 -2.38
C ALA A 278 -4.70 -5.37 -3.79
N ALA A 279 -3.83 -5.41 -4.82
CA ALA A 279 -4.18 -5.78 -6.19
C ALA A 279 -4.38 -7.29 -6.39
N GLY A 280 -4.16 -8.09 -5.34
CA GLY A 280 -4.27 -9.56 -5.40
C GLY A 280 -3.08 -10.26 -6.05
N ALA A 281 -1.96 -9.55 -6.25
CA ALA A 281 -0.74 -10.15 -6.79
C ALA A 281 -0.10 -11.11 -5.79
N ARG A 282 0.49 -12.21 -6.28
CA ARG A 282 1.36 -13.03 -5.44
C ARG A 282 2.60 -12.22 -5.08
N THR A 283 2.82 -12.01 -3.80
CA THR A 283 3.80 -11.01 -3.33
C THR A 283 4.80 -11.61 -2.36
N LEU A 284 6.10 -11.45 -2.67
CA LEU A 284 7.20 -11.70 -1.76
C LEU A 284 7.74 -10.37 -1.22
N ALA A 285 7.62 -10.17 0.08
CA ALA A 285 8.19 -9.02 0.78
C ALA A 285 9.56 -9.38 1.36
N LEU A 286 10.59 -8.65 0.98
CA LEU A 286 11.93 -8.74 1.58
C LEU A 286 11.99 -7.76 2.75
N MET A 287 11.86 -8.28 3.98
CA MET A 287 11.74 -7.48 5.19
C MET A 287 13.08 -7.40 5.92
N SER A 288 13.48 -6.20 6.33
CA SER A 288 14.79 -5.95 6.96
C SER A 288 14.69 -5.34 8.37
N ARG A 289 14.61 -4.00 8.43
CA ARG A 289 14.67 -3.23 9.69
C ARG A 289 13.42 -3.34 10.56
N ASN A 290 12.27 -3.59 9.96
CA ASN A 290 10.97 -3.69 10.62
C ASN A 290 10.56 -5.16 10.79
N ARG A 291 9.80 -5.44 11.84
CA ARG A 291 9.16 -6.76 11.97
C ARG A 291 8.03 -6.91 10.96
N PRO A 292 7.87 -8.09 10.34
CA PRO A 292 6.74 -8.35 9.44
C PRO A 292 5.39 -8.01 10.07
N SER A 293 5.16 -8.35 11.33
CA SER A 293 3.91 -8.07 12.04
C SER A 293 3.48 -6.60 12.03
N MET A 294 4.39 -5.68 11.74
CA MET A 294 4.07 -4.24 11.67
C MET A 294 3.64 -3.83 10.25
N PHE A 295 4.48 -4.06 9.24
CA PHE A 295 4.29 -3.58 7.88
C PHE A 295 4.07 -4.69 6.83
N PHE A 296 4.04 -5.92 7.26
CA PHE A 296 3.45 -7.04 6.54
C PHE A 296 2.39 -7.69 7.45
N PRO A 297 1.34 -6.93 7.84
CA PRO A 297 0.34 -7.40 8.79
C PRO A 297 -0.68 -8.33 8.12
N TYR A 298 -0.21 -9.19 7.25
CA TYR A 298 -0.98 -10.12 6.44
C TYR A 298 -0.66 -11.54 6.86
N GLU A 299 -1.67 -12.39 6.91
CA GLU A 299 -1.45 -13.80 7.06
C GLU A 299 -0.68 -14.36 5.85
N GLU A 300 0.39 -15.10 6.08
CA GLU A 300 1.13 -15.79 5.03
C GLU A 300 0.25 -16.84 4.35
N SER A 301 0.37 -16.95 3.04
CA SER A 301 -0.44 -17.86 2.23
C SER A 301 0.25 -18.18 0.91
N ALA A 302 -0.43 -18.91 0.03
CA ALA A 302 -0.01 -19.10 -1.36
C ALA A 302 0.00 -17.79 -2.18
N LEU A 303 -0.58 -16.69 -1.66
CA LEU A 303 -0.64 -15.41 -2.35
C LEU A 303 0.37 -14.39 -1.80
N ARG A 304 0.90 -14.58 -0.59
CA ARG A 304 1.75 -13.56 0.04
C ARG A 304 2.66 -14.16 1.10
N ARG A 305 3.92 -13.78 1.07
CA ARG A 305 4.95 -14.23 2.00
C ARG A 305 5.88 -13.09 2.36
N ALA A 306 6.41 -13.14 3.58
CA ALA A 306 7.48 -12.24 4.03
C ALA A 306 8.75 -13.05 4.28
N TYR A 307 9.84 -12.71 3.61
CA TYR A 307 11.15 -13.21 3.96
C TYR A 307 11.82 -12.20 4.90
N TYR A 308 12.05 -12.63 6.13
CA TYR A 308 12.64 -11.83 7.20
C TYR A 308 13.72 -12.60 7.91
N ALA A 309 14.98 -12.15 7.79
CA ALA A 309 16.12 -12.67 8.54
C ALA A 309 16.48 -11.67 9.65
N ARG A 310 16.08 -11.98 10.88
CA ARG A 310 16.30 -11.09 12.03
C ARG A 310 17.79 -10.82 12.25
N ALA A 311 18.15 -9.54 12.33
CA ALA A 311 19.43 -9.08 12.84
C ALA A 311 19.28 -8.68 14.33
N GLU A 312 20.40 -8.64 15.05
CA GLU A 312 20.42 -8.30 16.48
C GLU A 312 19.87 -6.91 16.76
N CYS A 313 20.10 -5.98 15.83
CA CYS A 313 19.62 -4.59 15.90
C CYS A 313 18.16 -4.41 15.43
N SER A 314 17.49 -5.46 14.94
CA SER A 314 16.09 -5.35 14.44
C SER A 314 15.07 -5.59 15.55
N PRO A 315 14.00 -4.79 15.64
CA PRO A 315 13.66 -3.64 14.81
C PRO A 315 14.42 -2.37 15.24
N CYS A 316 14.99 -1.64 14.29
CA CYS A 316 15.76 -0.45 14.61
C CYS A 316 15.13 0.87 14.13
N HIS A 317 14.19 0.82 13.20
CA HIS A 317 13.49 1.96 12.59
C HIS A 317 14.40 3.04 11.96
N ARG A 318 15.68 2.74 11.70
CA ARG A 318 16.64 3.67 11.10
C ARG A 318 16.40 3.81 9.60
N ASP A 319 16.43 5.03 9.08
CA ASP A 319 16.28 5.31 7.65
C ASP A 319 17.61 5.17 6.89
N THR A 320 18.74 5.41 7.58
CA THR A 320 20.11 5.24 7.10
C THR A 320 20.89 4.34 8.06
N CYS A 321 21.82 3.56 7.53
CA CYS A 321 22.67 2.67 8.31
C CYS A 321 23.96 2.39 7.53
N ALA A 322 25.11 2.44 8.20
CA ALA A 322 26.40 2.07 7.62
C ALA A 322 26.59 0.54 7.53
N ASP A 323 25.86 -0.21 8.39
CA ASP A 323 25.93 -1.65 8.48
C ASP A 323 24.56 -2.24 8.13
N LEU A 324 24.44 -2.74 6.92
CA LEU A 324 23.20 -3.29 6.35
C LEU A 324 23.04 -4.80 6.61
N ARG A 325 23.62 -5.34 7.69
CA ARG A 325 23.57 -6.78 8.01
C ARG A 325 22.18 -7.40 7.99
N CYS A 326 21.14 -6.63 8.29
CA CYS A 326 19.75 -7.10 8.20
C CYS A 326 19.31 -7.39 6.75
N LEU A 327 19.86 -6.66 5.76
CA LEU A 327 19.65 -6.92 4.33
C LEU A 327 20.61 -8.01 3.82
N GLU A 328 21.84 -8.05 4.34
CA GLU A 328 22.83 -9.06 3.97
C GLU A 328 22.41 -10.47 4.35
N ARG A 329 21.69 -10.62 5.47
CA ARG A 329 21.12 -11.90 5.92
C ARG A 329 19.97 -12.41 5.03
N LEU A 330 19.38 -11.57 4.20
CA LEU A 330 18.41 -12.00 3.21
C LEU A 330 19.16 -12.60 2.01
N THR A 331 19.40 -13.90 2.04
CA THR A 331 20.10 -14.62 0.96
C THR A 331 19.20 -14.81 -0.27
N VAL A 332 19.82 -15.02 -1.42
CA VAL A 332 19.09 -15.35 -2.65
C VAL A 332 18.42 -16.72 -2.53
N ASP A 333 19.06 -17.70 -1.90
CA ASP A 333 18.47 -19.03 -1.68
C ASP A 333 17.22 -18.96 -0.81
N GLY A 334 17.26 -18.17 0.27
CA GLY A 334 16.08 -17.95 1.11
C GLY A 334 14.96 -17.24 0.36
N ALA A 335 15.28 -16.20 -0.42
CA ALA A 335 14.29 -15.49 -1.24
C ALA A 335 13.69 -16.42 -2.32
N TRP A 336 14.52 -17.25 -2.94
CA TRP A 336 14.11 -18.25 -3.93
C TRP A 336 13.13 -19.26 -3.33
N ALA A 337 13.44 -19.85 -2.19
CA ALA A 337 12.57 -20.82 -1.52
C ALA A 337 11.19 -20.24 -1.17
N HIS A 338 11.11 -18.95 -0.81
CA HIS A 338 9.84 -18.28 -0.61
C HIS A 338 9.11 -18.00 -1.93
N LEU A 339 9.83 -17.63 -2.99
CA LEU A 339 9.29 -17.37 -4.33
C LEU A 339 8.71 -18.64 -4.96
N GLU A 340 9.42 -19.78 -4.87
CA GLU A 340 8.95 -21.07 -5.36
C GLU A 340 7.58 -21.43 -4.80
N ARG A 341 7.39 -21.31 -3.49
CA ARG A 341 6.09 -21.59 -2.84
C ARG A 341 4.95 -20.69 -3.35
N LEU A 342 5.24 -19.45 -3.75
CA LEU A 342 4.26 -18.57 -4.38
C LEU A 342 3.94 -19.02 -5.81
N LEU A 343 4.95 -19.49 -6.56
CA LEU A 343 4.81 -19.95 -7.94
C LEU A 343 4.12 -21.31 -8.02
N GLU A 344 4.35 -22.22 -7.07
CA GLU A 344 3.59 -23.46 -6.90
C GLU A 344 2.10 -23.19 -6.75
N GLY A 345 1.74 -22.28 -5.85
CA GLY A 345 0.36 -21.83 -5.67
C GLY A 345 -0.27 -21.17 -6.90
N ALA A 346 0.55 -20.79 -7.90
CA ALA A 346 0.10 -20.24 -9.18
C ALA A 346 -0.21 -21.33 -10.24
N GLY A 347 0.13 -22.59 -9.98
CA GLY A 347 0.10 -23.64 -10.99
C GLY A 347 1.15 -23.48 -12.10
N VAL A 348 2.13 -22.58 -11.89
CA VAL A 348 3.13 -22.24 -12.92
C VAL A 348 4.25 -23.29 -12.99
N LEU A 349 4.49 -24.04 -11.90
CA LEU A 349 5.49 -25.11 -11.84
C LEU A 349 5.01 -26.41 -12.49
N ALA A 350 3.71 -26.56 -12.78
CA ALA A 350 3.13 -27.75 -13.39
C ALA A 350 3.00 -27.64 -14.93
N ALA A 351 3.42 -26.55 -15.52
CA ALA A 351 3.42 -26.25 -16.94
C ALA A 351 4.87 -26.13 -17.47
#